data_59ac3756342e0f12a0e918e493acab7d
#
_entry.id   59ac3756342e0f12a0e918e493acab7d
#
_cell.length_a   1.000
_cell.length_b   1.000
_cell.length_c   1.000
_cell.angle_alpha   90.00
_cell.angle_beta   90.00
_cell.angle_gamma   90.00
#
_symmetry.space_group_name_H-M   'P 1'
#
loop_
_entity.id
_entity.type
_entity.pdbx_description
1 polymer ?
#
loop_
_entity_poly.entity_id
_entity_poly.type
_entity_poly.pdbx_seq_one_letter_code
_entity_poly.pdbx_strand_id
1 'polypeptide(L)'
;MVIYGYIRVSTREQNEVRQLNALGGWGILPENLFTDKQSGKDFERPGWLDLMGRLDRGDLLVVQSIDRLGRNYTEILEWWRYITKDRQADIVVLDMPLLDTRAKGEDLTGAF
;
A
#
# COMPACT_ATOMS: atom_id res chain seq x y z
N MET A 1 -14.63 -4.41 7.77
CA MET A 1 -13.51 -4.04 6.87
C MET A 1 -12.88 -2.75 7.34
N VAL A 2 -11.57 -2.74 7.47
CA VAL A 2 -10.81 -1.54 7.78
C VAL A 2 -10.11 -1.08 6.51
N ILE A 3 -10.14 0.22 6.26
CA ILE A 3 -9.43 0.80 5.12
C ILE A 3 -8.15 1.45 5.62
N TYR A 4 -7.02 0.94 5.17
CA TYR A 4 -5.71 1.45 5.53
C TYR A 4 -5.10 2.21 4.37
N GLY A 5 -4.31 3.22 4.68
CA GLY A 5 -3.52 3.92 3.68
C GLY A 5 -2.05 3.86 4.02
N TYR A 6 -1.21 3.84 3.00
CA TYR A 6 0.22 3.85 3.20
C TYR A 6 0.87 4.90 2.32
N ILE A 7 1.71 5.72 2.94
CA ILE A 7 2.43 6.80 2.29
C ILE A 7 3.92 6.61 2.56
N ARG A 8 4.74 6.74 1.52
CA ARG A 8 6.19 6.73 1.67
C ARG A 8 6.77 7.92 0.93
N VAL A 9 7.59 8.68 1.63
CA VAL A 9 8.23 9.87 1.06
C VAL A 9 9.72 9.84 1.39
N SER A 10 10.53 10.46 0.55
CA SER A 10 11.93 10.68 0.87
C SER A 10 12.05 12.00 1.62
N THR A 11 13.17 12.19 2.30
CA THR A 11 13.41 13.44 3.02
C THR A 11 13.55 14.64 2.09
N ARG A 12 13.82 14.41 0.82
CA ARG A 12 13.99 15.47 -0.17
C ARG A 12 12.73 15.80 -0.94
N GLU A 13 11.73 14.93 -0.88
CA GLU A 13 10.52 15.12 -1.66
C GLU A 13 9.41 15.69 -0.81
N GLN A 14 8.62 16.55 -1.42
CA GLN A 14 7.47 17.17 -0.78
C GLN A 14 6.18 16.54 -1.26
N ASN A 15 6.19 15.22 -1.44
CA ASN A 15 5.05 14.51 -2.01
C ASN A 15 4.03 14.03 -1.00
N GLU A 16 4.28 14.26 0.28
CA GLU A 16 3.37 13.79 1.33
C GLU A 16 1.98 14.37 1.16
N VAL A 17 1.89 15.68 0.90
CA VAL A 17 0.59 16.33 0.72
C VAL A 17 -0.14 15.76 -0.49
N ARG A 18 0.58 15.51 -1.57
CA ARG A 18 -0.04 14.93 -2.77
C ARG A 18 -0.62 13.55 -2.47
N GLN A 19 0.15 12.72 -1.77
CA GLN A 19 -0.32 11.39 -1.42
C GLN A 19 -1.50 11.45 -0.46
N LEU A 20 -1.44 12.33 0.52
CA LEU A 20 -2.57 12.53 1.44
C LEU A 20 -3.84 12.94 0.69
N ASN A 21 -3.70 13.86 -0.26
CA ASN A 21 -4.84 14.30 -1.06
C ASN A 21 -5.40 13.16 -1.91
N ALA A 22 -4.52 12.35 -2.48
CA ALA A 22 -4.95 11.23 -3.32
C ALA A 22 -5.71 10.19 -2.51
N LEU A 23 -5.32 9.99 -1.26
CA LEU A 23 -5.98 9.01 -0.37
C LEU A 23 -7.20 9.58 0.33
N GLY A 24 -7.37 10.91 0.30
CA GLY A 24 -8.38 11.57 1.12
C GLY A 24 -9.82 11.17 0.82
N GLY A 25 -10.11 10.77 -0.43
CA GLY A 25 -11.45 10.38 -0.82
C GLY A 25 -11.87 8.98 -0.39
N TRP A 26 -10.97 8.25 0.27
CA TRP A 26 -11.23 6.86 0.62
C TRP A 26 -11.76 6.66 2.03
N GLY A 27 -11.92 7.74 2.79
CA GLY A 27 -12.45 7.65 4.15
C GLY A 27 -11.50 6.96 5.13
N ILE A 28 -10.19 7.12 4.92
CA ILE A 28 -9.19 6.51 5.78
C ILE A 28 -9.07 7.32 7.05
N LEU A 29 -9.27 6.67 8.20
CA LEU A 29 -9.12 7.35 9.48
C LEU A 29 -7.64 7.64 9.76
N PRO A 30 -7.32 8.72 10.49
CA PRO A 30 -5.92 9.04 10.78
C PRO A 30 -5.15 7.91 11.44
N GLU A 31 -5.80 7.15 12.31
CA GLU A 31 -5.13 6.02 12.98
C GLU A 31 -4.83 4.87 12.03
N ASN A 32 -5.45 4.86 10.87
CA ASN A 32 -5.23 3.81 9.86
C ASN A 32 -4.36 4.28 8.71
N LEU A 33 -3.79 5.46 8.82
CA LEU A 33 -2.88 5.99 7.83
C LEU A 33 -1.45 5.84 8.33
N PHE A 34 -0.65 5.09 7.61
CA PHE A 34 0.74 4.79 7.97
C PHE A 34 1.70 5.51 7.04
N THR A 35 2.71 6.14 7.59
CA THR A 35 3.66 6.93 6.82
C THR A 35 5.07 6.51 7.19
N ASP A 36 5.91 6.31 6.17
CA ASP A 36 7.33 6.12 6.36
C ASP A 36 8.10 7.20 5.62
N LYS A 37 9.14 7.70 6.27
CA LYS A 37 10.06 8.64 5.65
C LYS A 37 11.37 7.92 5.39
N GLN A 38 11.73 7.82 4.14
CA GLN A 38 12.95 7.15 3.74
C GLN A 38 14.05 8.17 3.57
N SER A 39 15.16 7.94 4.25
CA SER A 39 16.34 8.79 4.10
C SER A 39 17.47 7.99 3.48
N GLY A 40 17.88 8.39 2.29
CA GLY A 40 19.09 7.89 1.67
C GLY A 40 19.21 6.39 1.53
N LYS A 41 20.13 5.81 2.27
CA LYS A 41 20.58 4.44 2.04
C LYS A 41 19.68 3.36 2.59
N ASP A 42 18.95 3.67 3.63
CA ASP A 42 18.23 2.64 4.37
C ASP A 42 16.81 2.50 3.87
N PHE A 43 16.41 1.26 3.62
CA PHE A 43 15.03 0.97 3.27
C PHE A 43 14.33 0.38 4.48
N GLU A 44 14.31 1.16 5.55
CA GLU A 44 13.59 0.76 6.75
C GLU A 44 12.19 1.32 6.68
N ARG A 45 11.21 0.48 6.95
CA ARG A 45 9.82 0.86 6.86
C ARG A 45 9.05 0.37 8.08
N PRO A 46 9.29 0.98 9.24
CA PRO A 46 8.56 0.54 10.44
C PRO A 46 7.05 0.72 10.32
N GLY A 47 6.60 1.78 9.66
CA GLY A 47 5.16 1.97 9.43
C GLY A 47 4.57 0.89 8.54
N TRP A 48 5.27 0.53 7.48
CA TRP A 48 4.84 -0.55 6.61
C TRP A 48 4.74 -1.88 7.35
N LEU A 49 5.76 -2.19 8.13
CA LEU A 49 5.79 -3.45 8.86
C LEU A 49 4.68 -3.50 9.92
N ASP A 50 4.42 -2.38 10.59
CA ASP A 50 3.32 -2.30 11.53
C ASP A 50 1.98 -2.52 10.82
N LEU A 51 1.80 -1.88 9.67
CA LEU A 51 0.59 -2.04 8.87
C LEU A 51 0.41 -3.49 8.42
N MET A 52 1.49 -4.13 7.96
CA MET A 52 1.41 -5.52 7.53
C MET A 52 0.97 -6.45 8.66
N GLY A 53 1.39 -6.14 9.88
CA GLY A 53 0.96 -6.91 11.04
C GLY A 53 -0.49 -6.69 11.43
N ARG A 54 -1.09 -5.60 10.99
CA ARG A 54 -2.48 -5.26 11.33
C ARG A 54 -3.49 -5.72 10.29
N LEU A 55 -3.05 -5.96 9.05
CA LEU A 55 -3.97 -6.38 8.00
C LEU A 55 -4.67 -7.67 8.38
N ASP A 56 -5.95 -7.71 8.11
CA ASP A 56 -6.77 -8.87 8.38
C ASP A 56 -7.65 -9.16 7.17
N ARG A 57 -8.30 -10.29 7.20
CA ARG A 57 -9.13 -10.72 6.10
C ARG A 57 -10.22 -9.69 5.79
N GLY A 58 -10.31 -9.33 4.52
CA GLY A 58 -11.31 -8.39 4.06
C GLY A 58 -10.94 -6.92 4.24
N ASP A 59 -9.79 -6.62 4.83
CA ASP A 59 -9.32 -5.24 4.94
C ASP A 59 -8.85 -4.74 3.58
N LEU A 60 -8.75 -3.43 3.44
CA LEU A 60 -8.34 -2.78 2.20
C LEU A 60 -7.11 -1.91 2.44
N LEU A 61 -6.10 -2.09 1.60
CA LEU A 61 -4.93 -1.20 1.59
C LEU A 61 -4.99 -0.32 0.35
N VAL A 62 -4.88 0.98 0.55
CA VAL A 62 -4.85 1.95 -0.54
C VAL A 62 -3.47 2.58 -0.61
N VAL A 63 -2.84 2.51 -1.78
CA VAL A 63 -1.54 3.14 -2.03
C VAL A 63 -1.63 3.94 -3.33
N GLN A 64 -0.82 5.00 -3.43
CA GLN A 64 -0.83 5.82 -4.63
C GLN A 64 -0.22 5.10 -5.82
N SER A 65 0.87 4.39 -5.60
CA SER A 65 1.59 3.69 -6.65
C SER A 65 2.12 2.37 -6.15
N ILE A 66 2.36 1.44 -7.08
CA ILE A 66 2.75 0.08 -6.70
C ILE A 66 4.16 0.02 -6.11
N ASP A 67 5.01 0.98 -6.43
CA ASP A 67 6.36 1.02 -5.88
C ASP A 67 6.40 1.33 -4.38
N ARG A 68 5.26 1.64 -3.79
CA ARG A 68 5.16 1.75 -2.34
C ARG A 68 5.33 0.41 -1.65
N LEU A 69 5.08 -0.69 -2.36
CA LEU A 69 5.20 -2.03 -1.77
C LEU A 69 6.65 -2.49 -1.65
N GLY A 70 7.54 -2.07 -2.53
CA GLY A 70 8.91 -2.53 -2.48
C GLY A 70 9.83 -1.72 -3.36
N ARG A 71 11.13 -2.01 -3.25
CA ARG A 71 12.16 -1.30 -4.02
C ARG A 71 12.35 -1.86 -5.41
N ASN A 72 11.94 -3.09 -5.62
CA ASN A 72 12.14 -3.77 -6.89
C ASN A 72 10.98 -4.71 -7.14
N TYR A 73 10.98 -5.30 -8.34
CA TYR A 73 9.90 -6.15 -8.77
C TYR A 73 9.68 -7.35 -7.83
N THR A 74 10.76 -7.97 -7.40
CA THR A 74 10.66 -9.14 -6.52
C THR A 74 9.99 -8.79 -5.19
N GLU A 75 10.41 -7.69 -4.56
CA GLU A 75 9.80 -7.26 -3.30
C GLU A 75 8.34 -6.89 -3.48
N ILE A 76 8.01 -6.23 -4.58
CA ILE A 76 6.62 -5.85 -4.86
C ILE A 76 5.77 -7.10 -4.96
N LEU A 77 6.21 -8.11 -5.68
CA LEU A 77 5.47 -9.36 -5.82
C LEU A 77 5.32 -10.09 -4.49
N GLU A 78 6.37 -10.12 -3.70
CA GLU A 78 6.33 -10.79 -2.41
C GLU A 78 5.30 -10.14 -1.48
N TRP A 79 5.30 -8.81 -1.39
CA TRP A 79 4.32 -8.11 -0.57
C TRP A 79 2.91 -8.23 -1.13
N TRP A 80 2.77 -8.20 -2.45
CA TRP A 80 1.48 -8.39 -3.09
C TRP A 80 0.88 -9.74 -2.68
N ARG A 81 1.67 -10.79 -2.76
CA ARG A 81 1.22 -12.12 -2.34
C ARG A 81 0.88 -12.17 -0.87
N TYR A 82 1.73 -11.58 -0.05
CA TYR A 82 1.48 -11.56 1.39
C TYR A 82 0.13 -10.92 1.70
N ILE A 83 -0.14 -9.77 1.12
CA ILE A 83 -1.37 -9.03 1.38
C ILE A 83 -2.58 -9.78 0.85
N THR A 84 -2.52 -10.26 -0.38
CA THR A 84 -3.69 -10.83 -1.05
C THR A 84 -3.92 -12.29 -0.72
N LYS A 85 -2.86 -13.06 -0.51
CA LYS A 85 -2.98 -14.50 -0.27
C LYS A 85 -2.86 -14.85 1.22
N ASP A 86 -1.82 -14.36 1.87
CA ASP A 86 -1.60 -14.74 3.26
C ASP A 86 -2.56 -14.02 4.20
N ARG A 87 -2.76 -12.73 4.00
CA ARG A 87 -3.68 -11.95 4.83
C ARG A 87 -5.08 -11.89 4.27
N GLN A 88 -5.26 -12.24 3.02
CA GLN A 88 -6.57 -12.20 2.34
C GLN A 88 -7.20 -10.81 2.39
N ALA A 89 -6.38 -9.79 2.29
CA ALA A 89 -6.82 -8.41 2.19
C ALA A 89 -6.83 -7.96 0.73
N ASP A 90 -7.40 -6.80 0.49
CA ASP A 90 -7.45 -6.23 -0.87
C ASP A 90 -6.50 -5.05 -0.99
N ILE A 91 -6.11 -4.75 -2.22
CA ILE A 91 -5.24 -3.63 -2.54
C ILE A 91 -5.83 -2.79 -3.65
N VAL A 92 -5.74 -1.47 -3.50
CA VAL A 92 -6.06 -0.52 -4.55
C VAL A 92 -4.82 0.32 -4.81
N VAL A 93 -4.39 0.38 -6.07
CA VAL A 93 -3.27 1.22 -6.50
C VAL A 93 -3.86 2.35 -7.32
N LEU A 94 -3.77 3.57 -6.80
CA LEU A 94 -4.53 4.70 -7.36
C LEU A 94 -4.09 5.09 -8.77
N ASP A 95 -2.80 5.03 -9.06
CA ASP A 95 -2.32 5.38 -10.40
C ASP A 95 -2.39 4.22 -11.39
N MET A 96 -2.86 3.06 -10.95
CA MET A 96 -3.05 1.89 -11.80
C MET A 96 -4.37 1.21 -11.43
N PRO A 97 -5.49 1.79 -11.86
CA PRO A 97 -6.81 1.30 -11.42
C PRO A 97 -7.09 -0.17 -11.75
N LEU A 98 -6.39 -0.74 -12.72
CA LEU A 98 -6.55 -2.15 -13.03
C LEU A 98 -5.99 -3.06 -11.94
N LEU A 99 -5.16 -2.52 -11.04
CA LEU A 99 -4.62 -3.27 -9.92
C LEU A 99 -5.50 -3.11 -8.68
N ASP A 100 -6.79 -3.26 -8.87
CA ASP A 100 -7.78 -3.20 -7.78
C ASP A 100 -8.35 -4.61 -7.59
N THR A 101 -7.93 -5.28 -6.53
CA THR A 101 -8.30 -6.67 -6.30
C THR A 101 -9.77 -6.83 -5.90
N ARG A 102 -10.41 -5.78 -5.44
CA ARG A 102 -11.80 -5.87 -4.97
C ARG A 102 -12.77 -6.23 -6.10
N ALA A 103 -12.51 -5.68 -7.28
CA ALA A 103 -13.47 -5.81 -8.37
C ALA A 103 -13.35 -7.13 -9.11
N LYS A 104 -12.11 -7.66 -9.25
CA LYS A 104 -11.86 -8.81 -10.10
C LYS A 104 -11.16 -9.97 -9.38
N GLY A 105 -10.76 -9.75 -8.14
CA GLY A 105 -10.17 -10.79 -7.33
C GLY A 105 -8.95 -11.42 -7.98
N GLU A 106 -9.08 -12.68 -8.32
CA GLU A 106 -7.97 -13.50 -8.80
C GLU A 106 -7.44 -13.11 -10.17
N ASP A 107 -8.25 -12.43 -11.00
CA ASP A 107 -7.81 -12.08 -12.36
C ASP A 107 -6.61 -11.16 -12.36
N LEU A 108 -6.53 -10.24 -11.42
CA LEU A 108 -5.41 -9.32 -11.34
C LEU A 108 -4.14 -10.00 -10.87
N THR A 109 -4.27 -11.05 -10.09
CA THR A 109 -3.12 -11.83 -9.65
C THR A 109 -2.43 -12.49 -10.84
N GLY A 110 -3.18 -12.91 -11.80
CA GLY A 110 -2.65 -13.51 -13.01
C GLY A 110 -1.97 -12.52 -13.93
N ALA A 111 -2.23 -11.24 -13.77
CA ALA A 111 -1.63 -10.20 -14.61
C ALA A 111 -0.16 -9.94 -14.26
N PHE A 112 0.28 -10.38 -13.12
CA PHE A 112 1.68 -10.32 -12.76
C PHE A 112 2.41 -11.55 -13.25
#